data_824b16d172ac49dff3a6d8b8250caa55
#
_entry.id   824b16d172ac49dff3a6d8b8250caa55
#
_cell.length_a   1.000
_cell.length_b   1.000
_cell.length_c   1.000
_cell.angle_alpha   90.00
_cell.angle_beta   90.00
_cell.angle_gamma   90.00
#
_symmetry.space_group_name_H-M   'P 1'
#
loop_
_entity.id
_entity.type
_entity.pdbx_description
1 polymer ?
#
loop_
_entity_poly.entity_id
_entity_poly.type
_entity_poly.pdbx_seq_one_letter_code
_entity_poly.pdbx_strand_id
1 'polypeptide(L)'
;MANRRPPTIIDVAARAGVSKSLVSMVMRDDPGVSEARRAAVLAAAADLGYRPNRAAAILAGTRTRTIGVVVDDFANPWYVPMLDGVRAALAPHGLRLTLADTRSNAHLDSSPFDDLVSLRVDGVLLAAEGFADATPDDTPVVVAGERSGVPSGLDVVASDEAAGGRLAAEHLIALGHRDIAHLTGSGGSAAVRRAATVERLVAAGVEPLVYGEGPTAERTGYEAARHALDEHPALTALFAANDVMAMGAIAAVHEAGLRVPQDVSVIGNDETPLAASPLLRLTTVDPHNDEVGRLAATRLVERIAAGPSADQPTRTLVEPSLVVRGTTAPPRTS
;
A
#
# COMPACT_ATOMS: atom_id res chain seq x y z
N MET A 1 -9.58 -11.86 -43.65
CA MET A 1 -10.26 -10.76 -42.92
C MET A 1 -9.45 -9.51 -43.15
N ALA A 2 -10.05 -8.49 -43.81
CA ALA A 2 -9.34 -7.26 -44.11
C ALA A 2 -8.98 -6.52 -42.81
N ASN A 3 -7.68 -6.22 -42.68
CA ASN A 3 -7.11 -5.44 -41.55
C ASN A 3 -7.65 -3.99 -41.65
N ARG A 4 -8.86 -3.75 -41.11
CA ARG A 4 -9.45 -2.40 -41.05
C ARG A 4 -8.63 -1.58 -40.06
N ARG A 5 -7.94 -0.57 -40.55
CA ARG A 5 -7.28 0.46 -39.74
C ARG A 5 -8.27 0.97 -38.67
N PRO A 6 -7.88 1.03 -37.39
CA PRO A 6 -8.75 1.56 -36.35
C PRO A 6 -9.13 3.01 -36.67
N PRO A 7 -10.40 3.40 -36.40
CA PRO A 7 -10.89 4.74 -36.69
C PRO A 7 -10.08 5.80 -35.91
N THR A 8 -9.87 6.94 -36.53
CA THR A 8 -9.11 8.07 -35.97
C THR A 8 -10.02 9.23 -35.60
N ILE A 9 -9.50 10.21 -34.86
CA ILE A 9 -10.21 11.47 -34.57
C ILE A 9 -10.59 12.23 -35.84
N ILE A 10 -9.82 12.05 -36.93
CA ILE A 10 -10.09 12.66 -38.25
C ILE A 10 -11.33 12.01 -38.86
N ASP A 11 -11.49 10.70 -38.75
CA ASP A 11 -12.65 9.99 -39.28
C ASP A 11 -13.93 10.41 -38.54
N VAL A 12 -13.84 10.63 -37.20
CA VAL A 12 -14.97 11.17 -36.41
C VAL A 12 -15.31 12.60 -36.85
N ALA A 13 -14.31 13.44 -37.06
CA ALA A 13 -14.51 14.82 -37.50
C ALA A 13 -15.22 14.89 -38.87
N ALA A 14 -14.78 14.04 -39.80
CA ALA A 14 -15.42 13.92 -41.12
C ALA A 14 -16.86 13.40 -41.02
N ARG A 15 -17.12 12.39 -40.20
CA ARG A 15 -18.45 11.80 -40.00
C ARG A 15 -19.43 12.74 -39.32
N ALA A 16 -18.95 13.56 -38.37
CA ALA A 16 -19.75 14.53 -37.62
C ALA A 16 -19.87 15.90 -38.35
N GLY A 17 -19.16 16.11 -39.45
CA GLY A 17 -19.14 17.40 -40.17
C GLY A 17 -18.53 18.55 -39.38
N VAL A 18 -17.51 18.28 -38.55
CA VAL A 18 -16.88 19.28 -37.67
C VAL A 18 -15.34 19.25 -37.78
N SER A 19 -14.67 20.24 -37.18
CA SER A 19 -13.20 20.22 -37.12
C SER A 19 -12.64 19.21 -36.17
N LYS A 20 -11.41 18.72 -36.41
CA LYS A 20 -10.63 17.88 -35.48
C LYS A 20 -10.53 18.52 -34.08
N SER A 21 -10.36 19.83 -34.02
CA SER A 21 -10.28 20.57 -32.75
C SER A 21 -11.58 20.46 -31.95
N LEU A 22 -12.73 20.59 -32.62
CA LEU A 22 -14.02 20.44 -31.96
C LEU A 22 -14.25 19.03 -31.44
N VAL A 23 -13.90 18.00 -32.21
CA VAL A 23 -13.92 16.61 -31.71
C VAL A 23 -13.04 16.46 -30.46
N SER A 24 -11.83 17.02 -30.47
CA SER A 24 -10.93 17.00 -29.32
C SER A 24 -11.52 17.70 -28.09
N MET A 25 -12.21 18.83 -28.26
CA MET A 25 -12.92 19.56 -27.19
C MET A 25 -14.06 18.69 -26.61
N VAL A 26 -14.88 18.08 -27.47
CA VAL A 26 -15.96 17.18 -27.03
C VAL A 26 -15.44 15.99 -26.25
N MET A 27 -14.35 15.37 -26.73
CA MET A 27 -13.75 14.20 -26.07
C MET A 27 -13.09 14.55 -24.72
N ARG A 28 -12.80 15.82 -24.45
CA ARG A 28 -12.30 16.36 -23.18
C ARG A 28 -13.39 16.91 -22.28
N ASP A 29 -14.66 16.79 -22.70
CA ASP A 29 -15.82 17.36 -22.01
C ASP A 29 -15.74 18.88 -21.80
N ASP A 30 -15.16 19.60 -22.73
CA ASP A 30 -15.01 21.06 -22.69
C ASP A 30 -16.39 21.74 -22.64
N PRO A 31 -16.65 22.62 -21.66
CA PRO A 31 -17.94 23.30 -21.53
C PRO A 31 -18.21 24.31 -22.64
N GLY A 32 -17.20 24.71 -23.42
CA GLY A 32 -17.33 25.64 -24.54
C GLY A 32 -18.03 25.09 -25.81
N VAL A 33 -18.47 23.81 -25.78
CA VAL A 33 -19.12 23.16 -26.93
C VAL A 33 -20.64 23.07 -26.73
N SER A 34 -21.40 23.56 -27.73
CA SER A 34 -22.86 23.45 -27.69
C SER A 34 -23.34 22.00 -27.66
N GLU A 35 -24.47 21.75 -26.96
CA GLU A 35 -25.08 20.43 -26.79
C GLU A 35 -25.33 19.71 -28.13
N ALA A 36 -25.84 20.40 -29.13
CA ALA A 36 -26.09 19.83 -30.44
C ALA A 36 -24.81 19.31 -31.12
N ARG A 37 -23.70 20.06 -31.01
CA ARG A 37 -22.40 19.63 -31.56
C ARG A 37 -21.78 18.53 -30.80
N ARG A 38 -21.95 18.52 -29.45
CA ARG A 38 -21.51 17.44 -28.58
C ARG A 38 -22.22 16.14 -28.95
N ALA A 39 -23.53 16.17 -29.07
CA ALA A 39 -24.35 15.01 -29.46
C ALA A 39 -23.94 14.44 -30.84
N ALA A 40 -23.74 15.30 -31.83
CA ALA A 40 -23.32 14.88 -33.17
C ALA A 40 -21.95 14.19 -33.17
N VAL A 41 -21.00 14.69 -32.41
CA VAL A 41 -19.64 14.10 -32.30
C VAL A 41 -19.69 12.76 -31.58
N LEU A 42 -20.42 12.67 -30.47
CA LEU A 42 -20.56 11.42 -29.71
C LEU A 42 -21.28 10.33 -30.52
N ALA A 43 -22.31 10.68 -31.29
CA ALA A 43 -23.00 9.76 -32.19
C ALA A 43 -22.05 9.23 -33.28
N ALA A 44 -21.28 10.14 -33.93
CA ALA A 44 -20.29 9.75 -34.95
C ALA A 44 -19.19 8.84 -34.38
N ALA A 45 -18.72 9.11 -33.17
CA ALA A 45 -17.73 8.27 -32.50
C ALA A 45 -18.28 6.87 -32.19
N ALA A 46 -19.51 6.78 -31.71
CA ALA A 46 -20.20 5.51 -31.44
C ALA A 46 -20.41 4.69 -32.75
N ASP A 47 -20.89 5.31 -33.81
CA ASP A 47 -21.11 4.69 -35.13
C ASP A 47 -19.82 4.07 -35.70
N LEU A 48 -18.69 4.76 -35.51
CA LEU A 48 -17.38 4.31 -36.01
C LEU A 48 -16.68 3.35 -35.06
N GLY A 49 -17.19 3.15 -33.85
CA GLY A 49 -16.50 2.43 -32.79
C GLY A 49 -15.19 3.12 -32.36
N TYR A 50 -15.11 4.45 -32.55
CA TYR A 50 -13.92 5.22 -32.19
C TYR A 50 -13.76 5.28 -30.67
N ARG A 51 -12.56 4.94 -30.21
CA ARG A 51 -12.13 5.15 -28.84
C ARG A 51 -11.00 6.17 -28.82
N PRO A 52 -11.08 7.23 -28.00
CA PRO A 52 -9.98 8.18 -27.88
C PRO A 52 -8.66 7.46 -27.60
N ASN A 53 -7.65 7.70 -28.42
CA ASN A 53 -6.32 7.17 -28.20
C ASN A 53 -5.62 8.04 -27.14
N ARG A 54 -5.42 7.47 -25.95
CA ARG A 54 -4.75 8.15 -24.84
C ARG A 54 -3.33 8.56 -25.16
N ALA A 55 -2.58 7.74 -25.89
CA ALA A 55 -1.23 8.10 -26.32
C ALA A 55 -1.22 9.35 -27.18
N ALA A 56 -2.24 9.53 -28.05
CA ALA A 56 -2.40 10.75 -28.84
C ALA A 56 -2.80 11.98 -27.98
N ALA A 57 -3.58 11.79 -26.92
CA ALA A 57 -3.94 12.84 -25.98
C ALA A 57 -2.73 13.30 -25.14
N ILE A 58 -1.89 12.36 -24.73
CA ILE A 58 -0.61 12.59 -24.02
C ILE A 58 0.34 13.43 -24.90
N LEU A 59 0.48 13.05 -26.19
CA LEU A 59 1.29 13.81 -27.16
C LEU A 59 0.78 15.23 -27.39
N ALA A 60 -0.52 15.47 -27.17
CA ALA A 60 -1.14 16.79 -27.28
C ALA A 60 -1.02 17.64 -25.99
N GLY A 61 -0.22 17.21 -24.99
CA GLY A 61 0.00 17.95 -23.75
C GLY A 61 -1.16 17.92 -22.75
N THR A 62 -2.10 16.97 -22.90
CA THR A 62 -3.24 16.84 -21.99
C THR A 62 -2.85 15.96 -20.80
N ARG A 63 -3.19 16.36 -19.56
CA ARG A 63 -3.04 15.53 -18.37
C ARG A 63 -3.71 14.17 -18.57
N THR A 64 -3.06 13.10 -18.12
CA THR A 64 -3.55 11.73 -18.29
C THR A 64 -4.71 11.40 -17.38
N ARG A 65 -4.91 12.20 -16.34
CA ARG A 65 -5.85 11.96 -15.24
C ARG A 65 -5.62 10.56 -14.61
N THR A 66 -4.36 10.19 -14.50
CA THR A 66 -3.96 8.88 -14.00
C THR A 66 -2.89 9.06 -12.92
N ILE A 67 -3.10 8.41 -11.78
CA ILE A 67 -2.14 8.31 -10.69
C ILE A 67 -1.50 6.94 -10.74
N GLY A 68 -0.16 6.90 -10.67
CA GLY A 68 0.59 5.68 -10.50
C GLY A 68 0.71 5.30 -9.03
N VAL A 69 0.69 4.03 -8.70
CA VAL A 69 1.06 3.51 -7.38
C VAL A 69 2.09 2.40 -7.58
N VAL A 70 3.24 2.56 -6.95
CA VAL A 70 4.28 1.52 -6.91
C VAL A 70 4.14 0.76 -5.61
N VAL A 71 4.04 -0.57 -5.69
CA VAL A 71 3.95 -1.48 -4.54
C VAL A 71 5.07 -2.52 -4.61
N ASP A 72 5.45 -3.13 -3.45
CA ASP A 72 6.48 -4.17 -3.42
C ASP A 72 5.97 -5.51 -3.95
N ASP A 73 4.80 -5.92 -3.46
CA ASP A 73 4.22 -7.24 -3.74
C ASP A 73 2.71 -7.21 -3.57
N PHE A 74 1.96 -7.43 -4.64
CA PHE A 74 0.49 -7.55 -4.58
C PHE A 74 -0.02 -8.68 -3.68
N ALA A 75 0.82 -9.67 -3.38
CA ALA A 75 0.44 -10.74 -2.47
C ALA A 75 0.35 -10.28 -1.01
N ASN A 76 0.91 -9.10 -0.66
CA ASN A 76 0.78 -8.55 0.68
C ASN A 76 -0.60 -7.90 0.88
N PRO A 77 -1.48 -8.46 1.76
CA PRO A 77 -2.82 -7.93 2.00
C PRO A 77 -2.87 -6.51 2.55
N TRP A 78 -1.76 -5.98 3.07
CA TRP A 78 -1.62 -4.60 3.54
C TRP A 78 -2.06 -3.58 2.49
N TYR A 79 -1.80 -3.88 1.22
CA TYR A 79 -2.14 -2.97 0.11
C TYR A 79 -3.65 -2.85 -0.15
N VAL A 80 -4.45 -3.84 0.25
CA VAL A 80 -5.89 -3.83 -0.06
C VAL A 80 -6.62 -2.64 0.57
N PRO A 81 -6.61 -2.45 1.91
CA PRO A 81 -7.26 -1.28 2.52
C PRO A 81 -6.58 0.03 2.11
N MET A 82 -5.27 0.07 1.96
CA MET A 82 -4.55 1.27 1.49
C MET A 82 -5.05 1.72 0.12
N LEU A 83 -5.19 0.80 -0.84
CA LEU A 83 -5.71 1.11 -2.18
C LEU A 83 -7.20 1.49 -2.16
N ASP A 84 -7.99 0.99 -1.22
CA ASP A 84 -9.38 1.43 -1.02
C ASP A 84 -9.42 2.90 -0.59
N GLY A 85 -8.57 3.30 0.36
CA GLY A 85 -8.41 4.69 0.77
C GLY A 85 -7.96 5.59 -0.38
N VAL A 86 -6.98 5.15 -1.16
CA VAL A 86 -6.53 5.86 -2.37
C VAL A 86 -7.68 6.06 -3.35
N ARG A 87 -8.44 5.01 -3.67
CA ARG A 87 -9.59 5.09 -4.59
C ARG A 87 -10.65 6.06 -4.10
N ALA A 88 -10.96 6.04 -2.81
CA ALA A 88 -11.94 6.96 -2.21
C ALA A 88 -11.51 8.42 -2.38
N ALA A 89 -10.22 8.74 -2.17
CA ALA A 89 -9.68 10.09 -2.33
C ALA A 89 -9.64 10.55 -3.80
N LEU A 90 -9.34 9.66 -4.75
CA LEU A 90 -9.21 10.02 -6.16
C LEU A 90 -10.54 10.15 -6.89
N ALA A 91 -11.59 9.45 -6.43
CA ALA A 91 -12.89 9.39 -7.10
C ALA A 91 -13.55 10.77 -7.33
N PRO A 92 -13.61 11.72 -6.36
CA PRO A 92 -14.19 13.04 -6.56
C PRO A 92 -13.49 13.86 -7.65
N HIS A 93 -12.20 13.59 -7.89
CA HIS A 93 -11.38 14.28 -8.89
C HIS A 93 -11.46 13.60 -10.27
N GLY A 94 -12.16 12.48 -10.40
CA GLY A 94 -12.23 11.69 -11.63
C GLY A 94 -10.85 11.18 -12.09
N LEU A 95 -9.92 11.01 -11.16
CA LEU A 95 -8.60 10.45 -11.40
C LEU A 95 -8.67 8.93 -11.43
N ARG A 96 -7.79 8.32 -12.23
CA ARG A 96 -7.67 6.88 -12.37
C ARG A 96 -6.44 6.39 -11.63
N LEU A 97 -6.52 5.15 -11.16
CA LEU A 97 -5.42 4.45 -10.55
C LEU A 97 -4.80 3.49 -11.55
N THR A 98 -3.48 3.47 -11.63
CA THR A 98 -2.69 2.42 -12.27
C THR A 98 -1.63 1.92 -11.29
N LEU A 99 -1.39 0.59 -11.30
CA LEU A 99 -0.54 -0.06 -10.33
C LEU A 99 0.69 -0.65 -11.03
N ALA A 100 1.83 -0.57 -10.37
CA ALA A 100 3.06 -1.24 -10.76
C ALA A 100 3.64 -1.95 -9.53
N ASP A 101 4.00 -3.22 -9.72
CA ASP A 101 4.55 -4.11 -8.71
C ASP A 101 6.02 -4.37 -9.01
N THR A 102 6.89 -4.23 -8.01
CA THR A 102 8.34 -4.40 -8.20
C THR A 102 8.73 -5.83 -8.55
N ARG A 103 7.91 -6.81 -8.21
CA ARG A 103 8.18 -8.23 -8.47
C ARG A 103 7.68 -8.70 -9.83
N SER A 104 6.56 -8.14 -10.30
CA SER A 104 5.91 -8.59 -11.54
C SER A 104 6.82 -8.49 -12.76
N ASN A 105 7.65 -7.46 -12.82
CA ASN A 105 8.59 -7.19 -13.90
C ASN A 105 10.06 -7.23 -13.45
N ALA A 106 10.37 -7.88 -12.34
CA ALA A 106 11.73 -7.96 -11.79
C ALA A 106 12.78 -8.59 -12.75
N HIS A 107 12.31 -9.27 -13.81
CA HIS A 107 13.14 -9.81 -14.89
C HIS A 107 13.48 -8.79 -15.98
N LEU A 108 12.89 -7.60 -15.94
CA LEU A 108 13.19 -6.50 -16.84
C LEU A 108 14.14 -5.53 -16.14
N ASP A 109 15.07 -4.95 -16.90
CA ASP A 109 15.99 -3.91 -16.39
C ASP A 109 15.31 -2.54 -16.34
N SER A 110 14.01 -2.49 -15.97
CA SER A 110 13.24 -1.25 -15.84
C SER A 110 12.71 -1.08 -14.42
N SER A 111 12.77 0.16 -13.92
CA SER A 111 12.15 0.52 -12.66
C SER A 111 10.63 0.67 -12.85
N PRO A 112 9.76 0.04 -12.04
CA PRO A 112 8.32 0.28 -12.06
C PRO A 112 7.94 1.76 -11.91
N PHE A 113 8.75 2.53 -11.21
CA PHE A 113 8.60 3.98 -11.09
C PHE A 113 8.83 4.67 -12.43
N ASP A 114 9.94 4.36 -13.11
CA ASP A 114 10.27 4.94 -14.41
C ASP A 114 9.27 4.54 -15.49
N ASP A 115 8.75 3.32 -15.44
CA ASP A 115 7.68 2.86 -16.33
C ASP A 115 6.42 3.74 -16.17
N LEU A 116 6.01 4.05 -14.92
CA LEU A 116 4.88 4.95 -14.64
C LEU A 116 5.15 6.38 -15.13
N VAL A 117 6.35 6.91 -14.89
CA VAL A 117 6.76 8.24 -15.37
C VAL A 117 6.74 8.28 -16.90
N SER A 118 7.21 7.23 -17.57
CA SER A 118 7.18 7.11 -19.02
C SER A 118 5.75 7.09 -19.59
N LEU A 119 4.80 6.55 -18.85
CA LEU A 119 3.37 6.59 -19.15
C LEU A 119 2.74 7.97 -18.88
N ARG A 120 3.53 8.96 -18.41
CA ARG A 120 3.11 10.32 -18.08
C ARG A 120 1.93 10.34 -17.11
N VAL A 121 2.01 9.55 -16.03
CA VAL A 121 1.06 9.70 -14.93
C VAL A 121 1.14 11.11 -14.34
N ASP A 122 0.04 11.63 -13.81
CA ASP A 122 -0.01 13.00 -13.26
C ASP A 122 0.69 13.08 -11.89
N GLY A 123 0.93 11.94 -11.24
CA GLY A 123 1.66 11.82 -9.99
C GLY A 123 1.82 10.35 -9.57
N VAL A 124 2.69 10.10 -8.61
CA VAL A 124 3.01 8.74 -8.12
C VAL A 124 2.86 8.67 -6.61
N LEU A 125 2.15 7.64 -6.13
CA LEU A 125 2.24 7.16 -4.75
C LEU A 125 3.30 6.07 -4.68
N LEU A 126 4.33 6.30 -3.87
CA LEU A 126 5.42 5.36 -3.67
C LEU A 126 5.17 4.56 -2.38
N ALA A 127 4.71 3.33 -2.52
CA ALA A 127 4.41 2.42 -1.42
C ALA A 127 5.33 1.20 -1.43
N ALA A 128 6.55 1.35 -1.94
CA ALA A 128 7.56 0.30 -2.07
C ALA A 128 8.90 0.74 -1.48
N GLU A 129 9.75 -0.23 -1.17
CA GLU A 129 11.11 -0.04 -0.63
C GLU A 129 12.14 0.18 -1.75
N GLY A 130 13.27 0.80 -1.42
CA GLY A 130 14.47 0.76 -2.28
C GLY A 130 14.47 1.73 -3.46
N PHE A 131 13.72 2.82 -3.40
CA PHE A 131 13.65 3.83 -4.47
C PHE A 131 14.48 5.10 -4.17
N ALA A 132 15.68 4.95 -3.59
CA ALA A 132 16.54 6.08 -3.22
C ALA A 132 16.89 7.00 -4.40
N ASP A 133 17.02 6.42 -5.60
CA ASP A 133 17.39 7.13 -6.83
C ASP A 133 16.18 7.59 -7.64
N ALA A 134 14.96 7.35 -7.15
CA ALA A 134 13.75 7.85 -7.81
C ALA A 134 13.68 9.38 -7.68
N THR A 135 14.30 10.07 -8.63
CA THR A 135 14.24 11.54 -8.73
C THR A 135 13.07 11.91 -9.65
N PRO A 136 11.97 12.38 -9.10
CA PRO A 136 10.87 12.86 -9.93
C PRO A 136 11.27 14.21 -10.51
N ASP A 137 11.65 14.28 -11.79
CA ASP A 137 12.01 15.55 -12.45
C ASP A 137 10.86 16.57 -12.28
N ASP A 138 9.69 16.27 -12.82
CA ASP A 138 8.50 17.13 -12.72
C ASP A 138 7.24 16.38 -12.22
N THR A 139 7.36 15.08 -11.92
CA THR A 139 6.20 14.28 -11.49
C THR A 139 6.05 14.34 -9.98
N PRO A 140 4.93 14.86 -9.43
CA PRO A 140 4.68 14.84 -8.00
C PRO A 140 4.71 13.43 -7.41
N VAL A 141 5.42 13.26 -6.29
CA VAL A 141 5.53 11.97 -5.58
C VAL A 141 5.18 12.16 -4.11
N VAL A 142 4.42 11.23 -3.56
CA VAL A 142 4.14 11.10 -2.12
C VAL A 142 4.42 9.66 -1.71
N VAL A 143 5.12 9.49 -0.60
CA VAL A 143 5.42 8.17 0.00
C VAL A 143 4.25 7.74 0.87
N ALA A 144 3.76 6.51 0.65
CA ALA A 144 2.71 5.88 1.45
C ALA A 144 3.27 4.71 2.27
N GLY A 145 3.19 4.84 3.59
CA GLY A 145 3.79 3.91 4.55
C GLY A 145 5.21 4.32 4.94
N GLU A 146 5.72 3.70 6.00
CA GLU A 146 7.10 3.83 6.44
C GLU A 146 8.00 3.00 5.53
N ARG A 147 8.86 3.66 4.74
CA ARG A 147 9.71 3.00 3.73
C ARG A 147 11.17 3.36 3.94
N SER A 148 12.03 2.39 3.74
CA SER A 148 13.48 2.58 3.69
C SER A 148 13.96 2.84 2.27
N GLY A 149 15.11 3.52 2.14
CA GLY A 149 15.70 3.76 0.83
C GLY A 149 14.79 4.56 -0.11
N VAL A 150 14.10 5.58 0.42
CA VAL A 150 13.34 6.56 -0.39
C VAL A 150 14.05 7.91 -0.39
N PRO A 151 13.88 8.74 -1.43
CA PRO A 151 14.50 10.06 -1.50
C PRO A 151 14.07 10.95 -0.32
N SER A 152 15.01 11.73 0.18
CA SER A 152 14.69 12.82 1.12
C SER A 152 13.93 13.94 0.42
N GLY A 153 13.11 14.66 1.17
CA GLY A 153 12.40 15.82 0.61
C GLY A 153 11.08 15.49 -0.07
N LEU A 154 10.54 14.27 0.12
CA LEU A 154 9.20 13.89 -0.29
C LEU A 154 8.21 14.00 0.88
N ASP A 155 6.94 14.23 0.55
CA ASP A 155 5.87 14.04 1.53
C ASP A 155 5.77 12.57 1.92
N VAL A 156 5.59 12.31 3.21
CA VAL A 156 5.40 10.96 3.74
C VAL A 156 4.11 10.90 4.52
N VAL A 157 3.25 9.94 4.23
CA VAL A 157 2.08 9.59 5.02
C VAL A 157 2.22 8.14 5.45
N ALA A 158 2.31 7.89 6.74
CA ALA A 158 2.53 6.55 7.29
C ALA A 158 1.73 6.35 8.58
N SER A 159 1.53 5.11 8.99
CA SER A 159 1.14 4.82 10.37
C SER A 159 2.30 5.14 11.32
N ASP A 160 2.00 5.47 12.59
CA ASP A 160 3.02 5.51 13.65
C ASP A 160 3.41 4.07 14.03
N GLU A 161 4.36 3.54 13.27
CA GLU A 161 4.86 2.17 13.46
C GLU A 161 5.50 1.96 14.83
N ALA A 162 6.07 3.01 15.41
CA ALA A 162 6.63 2.94 16.76
C ALA A 162 5.52 2.83 17.81
N ALA A 163 4.43 3.59 17.67
CA ALA A 163 3.26 3.44 18.52
C ALA A 163 2.64 2.05 18.37
N GLY A 164 2.54 1.52 17.15
CA GLY A 164 2.05 0.15 16.89
C GLY A 164 2.87 -0.92 17.62
N GLY A 165 4.21 -0.84 17.52
CA GLY A 165 5.11 -1.75 18.24
C GLY A 165 4.95 -1.66 19.76
N ARG A 166 4.80 -0.45 20.30
CA ARG A 166 4.54 -0.25 21.74
C ARG A 166 3.20 -0.84 22.18
N LEU A 167 2.11 -0.60 21.41
CA LEU A 167 0.77 -1.13 21.72
C LEU A 167 0.76 -2.66 21.82
N ALA A 168 1.40 -3.35 20.87
CA ALA A 168 1.50 -4.81 20.89
C ALA A 168 2.28 -5.32 22.11
N ALA A 169 3.44 -4.74 22.39
CA ALA A 169 4.25 -5.11 23.55
C ALA A 169 3.51 -4.83 24.87
N GLU A 170 2.85 -3.68 25.00
CA GLU A 170 2.08 -3.31 26.18
C GLU A 170 0.91 -4.26 26.45
N HIS A 171 0.20 -4.68 25.39
CA HIS A 171 -0.87 -5.65 25.52
C HIS A 171 -0.37 -6.98 26.10
N LEU A 172 0.73 -7.52 25.58
CA LEU A 172 1.30 -8.79 26.07
C LEU A 172 1.83 -8.64 27.49
N ILE A 173 2.50 -7.53 27.82
CA ILE A 173 2.99 -7.25 29.17
C ILE A 173 1.82 -7.13 30.16
N ALA A 174 0.72 -6.44 29.77
CA ALA A 174 -0.48 -6.26 30.60
C ALA A 174 -1.21 -7.58 30.88
N LEU A 175 -1.18 -8.53 29.93
CA LEU A 175 -1.67 -9.91 30.14
C LEU A 175 -0.80 -10.72 31.08
N GLY A 176 0.42 -10.27 31.40
CA GLY A 176 1.34 -10.93 32.34
C GLY A 176 2.47 -11.71 31.65
N HIS A 177 2.58 -11.68 30.31
CA HIS A 177 3.68 -12.34 29.61
C HIS A 177 5.03 -11.72 29.95
N ARG A 178 6.05 -12.59 30.08
CA ARG A 178 7.45 -12.21 30.30
C ARG A 178 8.41 -12.91 29.33
N ASP A 179 8.03 -14.07 28.85
CA ASP A 179 8.73 -14.81 27.80
C ASP A 179 8.06 -14.49 26.48
N ILE A 180 8.54 -13.43 25.81
CA ILE A 180 7.95 -12.81 24.61
C ILE A 180 8.99 -12.78 23.51
N ALA A 181 8.65 -13.29 22.32
CA ALA A 181 9.47 -13.12 21.13
C ALA A 181 8.78 -12.20 20.09
N HIS A 182 9.56 -11.30 19.51
CA HIS A 182 9.16 -10.51 18.36
C HIS A 182 9.68 -11.17 17.07
N LEU A 183 8.74 -11.55 16.20
CA LEU A 183 9.06 -12.09 14.88
C LEU A 183 9.10 -10.95 13.87
N THR A 184 10.30 -10.62 13.39
CA THR A 184 10.56 -9.47 12.51
C THR A 184 10.89 -9.89 11.08
N GLY A 185 10.98 -8.91 10.19
CA GLY A 185 11.45 -9.07 8.82
C GLY A 185 12.16 -7.80 8.34
N SER A 186 12.45 -7.74 7.05
CA SER A 186 13.03 -6.56 6.39
C SER A 186 11.97 -5.49 6.08
N GLY A 187 12.44 -4.27 5.79
CA GLY A 187 11.63 -3.11 5.43
C GLY A 187 11.55 -2.05 6.51
N GLY A 188 11.23 -0.82 6.10
CA GLY A 188 11.19 0.36 6.98
C GLY A 188 10.21 0.21 8.12
N SER A 189 8.97 -0.17 7.85
CA SER A 189 7.92 -0.39 8.85
C SER A 189 8.31 -1.45 9.89
N ALA A 190 8.84 -2.60 9.44
CA ALA A 190 9.26 -3.68 10.35
C ALA A 190 10.42 -3.25 11.25
N ALA A 191 11.38 -2.48 10.72
CA ALA A 191 12.52 -1.98 11.48
C ALA A 191 12.09 -1.01 12.59
N VAL A 192 11.18 -0.08 12.31
CA VAL A 192 10.67 0.88 13.29
C VAL A 192 9.84 0.17 14.36
N ARG A 193 8.95 -0.76 13.99
CA ARG A 193 8.17 -1.58 14.93
C ARG A 193 9.08 -2.38 15.86
N ARG A 194 10.08 -3.07 15.28
CA ARG A 194 11.06 -3.84 16.06
C ARG A 194 11.76 -2.99 17.10
N ALA A 195 12.28 -1.83 16.70
CA ALA A 195 13.00 -0.94 17.62
C ALA A 195 12.11 -0.51 18.80
N ALA A 196 10.88 -0.08 18.53
CA ALA A 196 9.95 0.36 19.57
C ALA A 196 9.45 -0.81 20.46
N THR A 197 9.25 -2.00 19.89
CA THR A 197 8.91 -3.20 20.64
C THR A 197 10.02 -3.58 21.62
N VAL A 198 11.27 -3.65 21.12
CA VAL A 198 12.44 -3.96 21.96
C VAL A 198 12.60 -2.94 23.08
N GLU A 199 12.55 -1.64 22.76
CA GLU A 199 12.61 -0.57 23.76
C GLU A 199 11.54 -0.74 24.85
N ARG A 200 10.29 -1.05 24.45
CA ARG A 200 9.17 -1.21 25.40
C ARG A 200 9.31 -2.45 26.28
N LEU A 201 9.80 -3.57 25.73
CA LEU A 201 10.08 -4.79 26.50
C LEU A 201 11.17 -4.55 27.53
N VAL A 202 12.30 -3.96 27.12
CA VAL A 202 13.41 -3.59 28.02
C VAL A 202 12.94 -2.68 29.15
N ALA A 203 12.16 -1.64 28.85
CA ALA A 203 11.60 -0.72 29.83
C ALA A 203 10.66 -1.41 30.85
N ALA A 204 10.11 -2.57 30.49
CA ALA A 204 9.28 -3.40 31.39
C ALA A 204 10.08 -4.49 32.15
N GLY A 205 11.40 -4.54 31.96
CA GLY A 205 12.26 -5.58 32.55
C GLY A 205 12.08 -6.96 31.89
N VAL A 206 11.62 -6.98 30.63
CA VAL A 206 11.47 -8.20 29.81
C VAL A 206 12.64 -8.27 28.85
N GLU A 207 13.34 -9.40 28.80
CA GLU A 207 14.40 -9.64 27.82
C GLU A 207 13.79 -9.77 26.41
N PRO A 208 14.19 -8.93 25.45
CA PRO A 208 13.63 -8.99 24.11
C PRO A 208 14.24 -10.14 23.30
N LEU A 209 13.43 -11.10 22.92
CA LEU A 209 13.80 -12.14 21.97
C LEU A 209 13.36 -11.71 20.58
N VAL A 210 14.27 -11.70 19.60
CA VAL A 210 13.98 -11.22 18.23
C VAL A 210 14.41 -12.26 17.21
N TYR A 211 13.46 -12.71 16.38
CA TYR A 211 13.67 -13.72 15.35
C TYR A 211 13.14 -13.27 14.00
N GLY A 212 13.72 -13.81 12.94
CA GLY A 212 13.29 -13.61 11.57
C GLY A 212 14.20 -12.65 10.79
N GLU A 213 14.44 -13.05 9.55
CA GLU A 213 15.21 -12.31 8.55
C GLU A 213 14.52 -12.42 7.17
N GLY A 214 14.75 -11.45 6.28
CA GLY A 214 14.16 -11.42 4.95
C GLY A 214 12.74 -10.86 4.90
N PRO A 215 11.94 -11.19 3.87
CA PRO A 215 10.65 -10.55 3.65
C PRO A 215 9.62 -10.89 4.74
N THR A 216 8.71 -9.96 5.02
CA THR A 216 7.60 -10.14 5.97
C THR A 216 6.52 -11.06 5.38
N ALA A 217 6.85 -12.34 5.20
CA ALA A 217 6.02 -13.37 4.58
C ALA A 217 5.61 -14.46 5.58
N GLU A 218 4.59 -15.24 5.24
CA GLU A 218 4.09 -16.36 6.07
C GLU A 218 5.22 -17.33 6.43
N ARG A 219 6.02 -17.73 5.43
CA ARG A 219 7.16 -18.64 5.64
C ARG A 219 8.18 -18.08 6.63
N THR A 220 8.51 -16.80 6.54
CA THR A 220 9.43 -16.15 7.49
C THR A 220 8.87 -16.19 8.90
N GLY A 221 7.56 -15.94 9.06
CA GLY A 221 6.88 -16.02 10.34
C GLY A 221 6.89 -17.42 10.92
N TYR A 222 6.64 -18.44 10.09
CA TYR A 222 6.70 -19.85 10.48
C TYR A 222 8.10 -20.27 10.93
N GLU A 223 9.13 -19.99 10.11
CA GLU A 223 10.52 -20.37 10.42
C GLU A 223 11.04 -19.65 11.68
N ALA A 224 10.73 -18.37 11.83
CA ALA A 224 11.09 -17.57 12.99
C ALA A 224 10.40 -18.06 14.28
N ALA A 225 9.10 -18.37 14.21
CA ALA A 225 8.37 -18.91 15.37
C ALA A 225 8.88 -20.29 15.79
N ARG A 226 9.12 -21.19 14.84
CA ARG A 226 9.69 -22.50 15.10
C ARG A 226 11.03 -22.38 15.81
N HIS A 227 11.93 -21.53 15.30
CA HIS A 227 13.26 -21.31 15.91
C HIS A 227 13.12 -20.75 17.34
N ALA A 228 12.24 -19.76 17.53
CA ALA A 228 11.98 -19.19 18.85
C ALA A 228 11.45 -20.24 19.85
N LEU A 229 10.54 -21.13 19.44
CA LEU A 229 9.98 -22.19 20.29
C LEU A 229 11.01 -23.28 20.62
N ASP A 230 11.90 -23.61 19.67
CA ASP A 230 12.97 -24.60 19.87
C ASP A 230 14.02 -24.09 20.88
N GLU A 231 14.42 -22.81 20.79
CA GLU A 231 15.41 -22.22 21.67
C GLU A 231 14.85 -21.83 23.05
N HIS A 232 13.56 -21.45 23.12
CA HIS A 232 12.90 -20.97 24.32
C HIS A 232 11.60 -21.76 24.60
N PRO A 233 11.68 -22.98 25.15
CA PRO A 233 10.49 -23.78 25.45
C PRO A 233 9.52 -23.14 26.46
N ALA A 234 9.99 -22.15 27.23
CA ALA A 234 9.18 -21.36 28.17
C ALA A 234 8.38 -20.25 27.50
N LEU A 235 8.57 -20.03 26.20
CA LEU A 235 7.92 -18.94 25.46
C LEU A 235 6.39 -19.01 25.59
N THR A 236 5.79 -17.86 25.90
CA THR A 236 4.33 -17.76 26.12
C THR A 236 3.64 -16.78 25.16
N ALA A 237 4.40 -15.94 24.45
CA ALA A 237 3.83 -14.99 23.51
C ALA A 237 4.74 -14.69 22.31
N LEU A 238 4.11 -14.50 21.15
CA LEU A 238 4.73 -14.10 19.89
C LEU A 238 4.06 -12.82 19.39
N PHE A 239 4.86 -11.80 19.08
CA PHE A 239 4.43 -10.64 18.31
C PHE A 239 5.04 -10.73 16.90
N ALA A 240 4.23 -10.98 15.90
CA ALA A 240 4.65 -11.03 14.51
C ALA A 240 4.58 -9.64 13.87
N ALA A 241 5.58 -9.31 13.04
CA ALA A 241 5.69 -8.00 12.39
C ALA A 241 4.47 -7.66 11.51
N ASN A 242 3.74 -8.66 11.00
CA ASN A 242 2.47 -8.48 10.33
C ASN A 242 1.56 -9.71 10.47
N ASP A 243 0.31 -9.58 10.00
CA ASP A 243 -0.70 -10.65 10.10
C ASP A 243 -0.30 -11.89 9.29
N VAL A 244 0.36 -11.71 8.15
CA VAL A 244 0.81 -12.85 7.32
C VAL A 244 1.88 -13.66 8.04
N MET A 245 2.83 -13.00 8.70
CA MET A 245 3.81 -13.67 9.57
C MET A 245 3.13 -14.32 10.79
N ALA A 246 2.10 -13.67 11.35
CA ALA A 246 1.33 -14.25 12.48
C ALA A 246 0.63 -15.55 12.08
N MET A 247 0.13 -15.68 10.84
CA MET A 247 -0.43 -16.94 10.33
C MET A 247 0.63 -18.05 10.31
N GLY A 248 1.83 -17.76 9.80
CA GLY A 248 2.95 -18.69 9.83
C GLY A 248 3.35 -19.08 11.25
N ALA A 249 3.36 -18.09 12.17
CA ALA A 249 3.66 -18.34 13.58
C ALA A 249 2.62 -19.26 14.24
N ILE A 250 1.33 -19.07 13.97
CA ILE A 250 0.24 -19.94 14.45
C ILE A 250 0.43 -21.37 13.93
N ALA A 251 0.81 -21.53 12.66
CA ALA A 251 1.09 -22.86 12.10
C ALA A 251 2.25 -23.54 12.81
N ALA A 252 3.35 -22.84 13.11
CA ALA A 252 4.50 -23.36 13.85
C ALA A 252 4.12 -23.76 15.30
N VAL A 253 3.32 -22.94 15.99
CA VAL A 253 2.80 -23.27 17.34
C VAL A 253 1.98 -24.56 17.32
N HIS A 254 1.08 -24.72 16.34
CA HIS A 254 0.28 -25.94 16.21
C HIS A 254 1.13 -27.17 15.87
N GLU A 255 2.13 -27.04 15.02
CA GLU A 255 3.04 -28.15 14.68
C GLU A 255 3.88 -28.59 15.88
N ALA A 256 4.24 -27.66 16.78
CA ALA A 256 4.88 -27.97 18.06
C ALA A 256 3.93 -28.65 19.08
N GLY A 257 2.67 -28.91 18.72
CA GLY A 257 1.66 -29.50 19.60
C GLY A 257 1.08 -28.52 20.63
N LEU A 258 1.32 -27.23 20.46
CA LEU A 258 0.85 -26.14 21.33
C LEU A 258 -0.42 -25.49 20.77
N ARG A 259 -1.18 -24.82 21.64
CA ARG A 259 -2.46 -24.18 21.29
C ARG A 259 -2.37 -22.67 21.40
N VAL A 260 -3.01 -21.98 20.44
CA VAL A 260 -3.20 -20.53 20.48
C VAL A 260 -4.64 -20.26 20.92
N PRO A 261 -4.87 -19.44 21.96
CA PRO A 261 -3.89 -18.71 22.79
C PRO A 261 -3.48 -19.45 24.07
N GLN A 262 -3.97 -20.69 24.32
CA GLN A 262 -3.90 -21.35 25.65
C GLN A 262 -2.45 -21.62 26.08
N ASP A 263 -1.57 -21.97 25.18
CA ASP A 263 -0.17 -22.26 25.44
C ASP A 263 0.75 -21.13 25.00
N VAL A 264 0.45 -20.51 23.84
CA VAL A 264 1.20 -19.37 23.27
C VAL A 264 0.24 -18.34 22.71
N SER A 265 0.29 -17.11 23.19
CA SER A 265 -0.41 -15.97 22.60
C SER A 265 0.27 -15.51 21.31
N VAL A 266 -0.51 -15.15 20.29
CA VAL A 266 0.00 -14.60 19.03
C VAL A 266 -0.71 -13.30 18.72
N ILE A 267 0.07 -12.26 18.42
CA ILE A 267 -0.42 -10.95 17.99
C ILE A 267 0.21 -10.58 16.64
N GLY A 268 -0.58 -10.01 15.73
CA GLY A 268 -0.16 -9.54 14.43
C GLY A 268 -0.11 -8.01 14.33
N ASN A 269 0.02 -7.52 13.11
CA ASN A 269 -0.08 -6.13 12.73
C ASN A 269 -0.61 -6.08 11.29
N ASP A 270 -1.40 -5.11 10.93
CA ASP A 270 -1.96 -4.69 9.64
C ASP A 270 -3.49 -4.71 9.58
N GLU A 271 -4.19 -5.41 10.51
CA GLU A 271 -5.65 -5.56 10.50
C GLU A 271 -6.18 -5.99 9.12
N THR A 272 -5.53 -7.00 8.55
CA THR A 272 -5.94 -7.55 7.25
C THR A 272 -7.31 -8.22 7.34
N PRO A 273 -8.04 -8.36 6.21
CA PRO A 273 -9.29 -9.13 6.19
C PRO A 273 -9.15 -10.56 6.71
N LEU A 274 -7.95 -11.14 6.64
CA LEU A 274 -7.64 -12.46 7.20
C LEU A 274 -7.64 -12.45 8.73
N ALA A 275 -7.10 -11.40 9.35
CA ALA A 275 -7.09 -11.26 10.82
C ALA A 275 -8.50 -11.24 11.40
N ALA A 276 -9.43 -10.58 10.73
CA ALA A 276 -10.84 -10.50 11.12
C ALA A 276 -11.64 -11.79 10.84
N SER A 277 -11.10 -12.73 10.07
CA SER A 277 -11.75 -13.99 9.72
C SER A 277 -12.23 -14.74 10.97
N PRO A 278 -13.46 -15.30 10.99
CA PRO A 278 -13.94 -16.14 12.08
C PRO A 278 -13.07 -17.36 12.37
N LEU A 279 -12.31 -17.82 11.38
CA LEU A 279 -11.38 -18.93 11.53
C LEU A 279 -10.13 -18.53 12.32
N LEU A 280 -9.60 -17.33 12.05
CA LEU A 280 -8.33 -16.89 12.65
C LEU A 280 -8.56 -16.06 13.91
N ARG A 281 -9.46 -15.08 13.87
CA ARG A 281 -9.77 -14.15 14.96
C ARG A 281 -8.50 -13.58 15.60
N LEU A 282 -7.58 -13.14 14.75
CA LEU A 282 -6.26 -12.66 15.17
C LEU A 282 -6.37 -11.34 15.94
N THR A 283 -5.78 -11.29 17.12
CA THR A 283 -5.47 -10.03 17.80
C THR A 283 -4.37 -9.35 17.02
N THR A 284 -4.57 -8.09 16.62
CA THR A 284 -3.63 -7.39 15.74
C THR A 284 -3.64 -5.89 16.01
N VAL A 285 -2.58 -5.22 15.65
CA VAL A 285 -2.55 -3.76 15.57
C VAL A 285 -3.15 -3.33 14.25
N ASP A 286 -4.11 -2.39 14.29
CA ASP A 286 -4.65 -1.72 13.12
C ASP A 286 -3.87 -0.42 12.87
N PRO A 287 -3.06 -0.34 11.81
CA PRO A 287 -2.34 0.86 11.42
C PRO A 287 -3.20 1.87 10.65
N HIS A 288 -4.49 1.58 10.44
CA HIS A 288 -5.44 2.36 9.64
C HIS A 288 -4.93 2.60 8.22
N ASN A 289 -4.62 1.53 7.50
CA ASN A 289 -4.04 1.56 6.16
C ASN A 289 -4.91 2.28 5.13
N ASP A 290 -6.23 2.21 5.25
CA ASP A 290 -7.17 2.95 4.43
C ASP A 290 -7.02 4.47 4.62
N GLU A 291 -6.84 4.92 5.84
CA GLU A 291 -6.60 6.33 6.17
C GLU A 291 -5.22 6.78 5.65
N VAL A 292 -4.18 5.94 5.78
CA VAL A 292 -2.85 6.21 5.18
C VAL A 292 -2.99 6.41 3.67
N GLY A 293 -3.69 5.50 2.98
CA GLY A 293 -3.94 5.60 1.53
C GLY A 293 -4.73 6.84 1.16
N ARG A 294 -5.78 7.15 1.92
CA ARG A 294 -6.64 8.33 1.70
C ARG A 294 -5.85 9.63 1.84
N LEU A 295 -5.09 9.78 2.91
CA LEU A 295 -4.29 10.97 3.18
C LEU A 295 -3.15 11.13 2.17
N ALA A 296 -2.46 10.05 1.81
CA ALA A 296 -1.39 10.07 0.81
C ALA A 296 -1.92 10.52 -0.56
N ALA A 297 -3.07 9.98 -0.99
CA ALA A 297 -3.69 10.37 -2.25
C ALA A 297 -4.20 11.82 -2.22
N THR A 298 -4.78 12.27 -1.10
CA THR A 298 -5.20 13.66 -0.92
C THR A 298 -4.00 14.60 -1.05
N ARG A 299 -2.90 14.28 -0.35
CA ARG A 299 -1.68 15.08 -0.43
C ARG A 299 -1.10 15.12 -1.84
N LEU A 300 -1.14 13.99 -2.57
CA LEU A 300 -0.69 13.95 -3.96
C LEU A 300 -1.54 14.84 -4.86
N VAL A 301 -2.86 14.83 -4.71
CA VAL A 301 -3.78 15.72 -5.46
C VAL A 301 -3.46 17.20 -5.19
N GLU A 302 -3.19 17.56 -3.94
CA GLU A 302 -2.75 18.92 -3.58
C GLU A 302 -1.43 19.30 -4.28
N ARG A 303 -0.44 18.41 -4.29
CA ARG A 303 0.84 18.62 -4.98
C ARG A 303 0.65 18.81 -6.49
N ILE A 304 -0.20 18.00 -7.11
CA ILE A 304 -0.52 18.12 -8.55
C ILE A 304 -1.19 19.47 -8.85
N ALA A 305 -2.04 19.96 -7.97
CA ALA A 305 -2.72 21.23 -8.14
C ALA A 305 -1.80 22.43 -7.91
N ALA A 306 -0.93 22.37 -6.92
CA ALA A 306 0.00 23.45 -6.56
C ALA A 306 1.18 23.60 -7.55
N GLY A 307 1.57 22.51 -8.24
CA GLY A 307 2.72 22.49 -9.14
C GLY A 307 4.08 22.59 -8.42
N PRO A 308 5.17 22.92 -9.15
CA PRO A 308 6.55 22.88 -8.62
C PRO A 308 6.84 23.84 -7.45
N SER A 309 6.00 24.84 -7.23
CA SER A 309 6.16 25.85 -6.15
C SER A 309 5.48 25.44 -4.83
N ALA A 310 5.19 24.16 -4.64
CA ALA A 310 4.50 23.66 -3.47
C ALA A 310 5.31 23.83 -2.17
N ASP A 311 4.57 23.88 -1.04
CA ASP A 311 5.11 23.96 0.33
C ASP A 311 6.17 22.91 0.62
N GLN A 312 6.91 23.13 1.73
CA GLN A 312 7.91 22.18 2.21
C GLN A 312 7.30 20.77 2.39
N PRO A 313 8.09 19.72 2.18
CA PRO A 313 7.66 18.34 2.43
C PRO A 313 7.15 18.15 3.85
N THR A 314 6.10 17.37 4.00
CA THR A 314 5.46 17.08 5.28
C THR A 314 5.56 15.59 5.60
N ARG A 315 5.59 15.28 6.91
CA ARG A 315 5.44 13.92 7.40
C ARG A 315 4.17 13.85 8.25
N THR A 316 3.21 13.04 7.81
CA THR A 316 1.93 12.82 8.50
C THR A 316 1.92 11.40 9.05
N LEU A 317 1.68 11.27 10.36
CA LEU A 317 1.55 9.97 11.01
C LEU A 317 0.09 9.73 11.39
N VAL A 318 -0.41 8.54 11.09
CA VAL A 318 -1.72 8.03 11.49
C VAL A 318 -1.54 7.21 12.76
N GLU A 319 -2.30 7.52 13.80
CA GLU A 319 -2.23 6.82 15.08
C GLU A 319 -2.84 5.42 14.95
N PRO A 320 -2.10 4.34 15.28
CA PRO A 320 -2.63 2.98 15.20
C PRO A 320 -3.51 2.65 16.41
N SER A 321 -4.30 1.59 16.30
CA SER A 321 -5.10 1.05 17.39
C SER A 321 -4.92 -0.46 17.56
N LEU A 322 -5.17 -0.98 18.77
CA LEU A 322 -5.12 -2.41 19.02
C LEU A 322 -6.51 -3.04 18.91
N VAL A 323 -6.63 -4.08 18.11
CA VAL A 323 -7.86 -4.87 17.94
C VAL A 323 -7.69 -6.23 18.60
N VAL A 324 -8.26 -6.38 19.81
CA VAL A 324 -8.17 -7.62 20.60
C VAL A 324 -9.23 -8.61 20.14
N ARG A 325 -8.80 -9.86 19.84
CA ARG A 325 -9.67 -10.97 19.40
C ARG A 325 -9.41 -12.25 20.17
N GLY A 326 -9.13 -13.36 19.46
CA GLY A 326 -9.10 -14.70 20.04
C GLY A 326 -7.72 -15.33 20.21
N THR A 327 -6.64 -14.68 19.77
CA THR A 327 -5.29 -15.28 19.76
C THR A 327 -4.38 -14.81 20.88
N THR A 328 -4.90 -14.02 21.83
CA THR A 328 -4.15 -13.60 23.03
C THR A 328 -4.95 -13.90 24.31
N ALA A 329 -4.26 -14.37 25.34
CA ALA A 329 -4.80 -14.67 26.68
C ALA A 329 -3.67 -14.52 27.72
N PRO A 330 -3.95 -14.47 29.03
CA PRO A 330 -2.90 -14.56 30.05
C PRO A 330 -2.02 -15.80 29.88
N PRO A 331 -0.72 -15.73 30.24
CA PRO A 331 0.18 -16.86 30.10
C PRO A 331 -0.30 -18.08 30.93
N ARG A 332 -0.02 -19.28 30.42
CA ARG A 332 -0.26 -20.52 31.19
C ARG A 332 0.46 -20.44 32.54
N THR A 333 -0.23 -20.76 33.60
CA THR A 333 0.41 -21.01 34.91
C THR A 333 1.22 -22.29 34.83
N SER A 334 2.51 -22.20 35.19
CA SER A 334 3.43 -23.37 35.29
C SER A 334 2.92 -24.42 36.24
#